data_00092422eb3c3f5b6757e0eca5102935
#
_entry.id   00092422eb3c3f5b6757e0eca5102935
#
_cell.length_a   1.000
_cell.length_b   1.000
_cell.length_c   1.000
_cell.angle_alpha   90.00
_cell.angle_beta   90.00
_cell.angle_gamma   90.00
#
_symmetry.space_group_name_H-M   'P 1'
#
loop_
_entity.id
_entity.type
_entity.pdbx_description
1 polymer ?
#
loop_
_entity_poly.entity_id
_entity_poly.type
_entity_poly.pdbx_seq_one_letter_code
_entity_poly.pdbx_strand_id
1 'polypeptide(L)'
;MIGLFSNSSVQYVKAHKITREKTDVQVQITVTIKLKKIMDVQNLQVKLVSNLRGFNQIDKRWVKSYVELWGIPDQVAILLKRFTGEESPTIADPRDHRRMFADEFSVNDQKSILDFLKNNKAMIVNDILKGRGKLAAEWMLVVQKIDRDARWVLKPMNFAINHFGNGDIVITTQGSFRIGKITVQRKGGDGGRDTAKMLQFKINPAELFDV
;
A
#
# COMPACT_ATOMS: atom_id res chain seq x y z
N MET A 1 -13.76 -17.38 -7.54
CA MET A 1 -14.81 -17.45 -6.49
C MET A 1 -15.87 -18.54 -6.80
N ILE A 2 -16.29 -18.69 -8.05
CA ILE A 2 -17.31 -19.69 -8.46
C ILE A 2 -16.88 -21.13 -8.14
N GLY A 3 -15.59 -21.47 -8.24
CA GLY A 3 -15.10 -22.82 -7.96
C GLY A 3 -15.14 -23.26 -6.49
N LEU A 4 -15.19 -22.35 -5.53
CA LEU A 4 -15.29 -22.68 -4.10
C LEU A 4 -16.69 -23.13 -3.69
N PHE A 5 -17.71 -22.86 -4.51
CA PHE A 5 -19.10 -23.13 -4.22
C PHE A 5 -19.78 -24.02 -5.27
N SER A 6 -19.00 -24.80 -6.04
CA SER A 6 -19.53 -25.61 -7.16
C SER A 6 -20.66 -26.56 -6.78
N ASN A 7 -20.76 -26.95 -5.50
CA ASN A 7 -21.83 -27.82 -4.96
C ASN A 7 -22.82 -27.09 -4.05
N SER A 8 -22.81 -25.74 -4.06
CA SER A 8 -23.61 -24.90 -3.17
C SER A 8 -24.34 -23.83 -3.99
N SER A 9 -25.56 -23.50 -3.63
CA SER A 9 -26.26 -22.37 -4.23
C SER A 9 -25.90 -21.08 -3.50
N VAL A 10 -25.32 -20.10 -4.21
CA VAL A 10 -25.18 -18.74 -3.71
C VAL A 10 -26.55 -18.08 -3.77
N GLN A 11 -27.15 -17.81 -2.62
CA GLN A 11 -28.51 -17.23 -2.56
C GLN A 11 -28.52 -15.71 -2.55
N TYR A 12 -27.46 -15.11 -2.00
CA TYR A 12 -27.42 -13.67 -1.83
C TYR A 12 -25.98 -13.15 -1.77
N VAL A 13 -25.73 -12.08 -2.52
CA VAL A 13 -24.48 -11.33 -2.48
C VAL A 13 -24.81 -9.85 -2.25
N LYS A 14 -24.20 -9.24 -1.25
CA LYS A 14 -24.33 -7.83 -0.95
C LYS A 14 -22.97 -7.18 -0.86
N ALA A 15 -22.76 -6.08 -1.57
CA ALA A 15 -21.53 -5.30 -1.52
C ALA A 15 -21.75 -3.97 -0.80
N HIS A 16 -20.85 -3.62 0.10
CA HIS A 16 -20.84 -2.35 0.82
C HIS A 16 -19.54 -1.62 0.54
N LYS A 17 -19.63 -0.34 0.17
CA LYS A 17 -18.46 0.53 0.09
C LYS A 17 -17.99 0.89 1.49
N ILE A 18 -16.70 0.74 1.74
CA ILE A 18 -16.03 1.14 2.98
C ILE A 18 -15.14 2.35 2.68
N THR A 19 -15.10 3.31 3.58
CA THR A 19 -14.27 4.52 3.46
C THR A 19 -13.32 4.63 4.64
N ARG A 20 -12.12 5.17 4.40
CA ARG A 20 -11.06 5.41 5.40
C ARG A 20 -10.36 4.17 5.95
N GLU A 21 -10.64 2.99 5.41
CA GLU A 21 -10.01 1.72 5.76
C GLU A 21 -9.22 1.14 4.60
N LYS A 22 -8.52 0.02 4.80
CA LYS A 22 -7.81 -0.70 3.73
C LYS A 22 -8.76 -1.44 2.80
N THR A 23 -9.91 -1.84 3.32
CA THR A 23 -10.98 -2.43 2.53
C THR A 23 -11.76 -1.33 1.84
N ASP A 24 -11.77 -1.33 0.52
CA ASP A 24 -12.59 -0.41 -0.28
C ASP A 24 -14.03 -0.93 -0.43
N VAL A 25 -14.19 -2.25 -0.50
CA VAL A 25 -15.48 -2.92 -0.64
C VAL A 25 -15.53 -4.15 0.27
N GLN A 26 -16.63 -4.28 1.01
CA GLN A 26 -16.97 -5.49 1.74
C GLN A 26 -18.05 -6.25 0.98
N VAL A 27 -17.78 -7.52 0.69
CA VAL A 27 -18.72 -8.40 0.00
C VAL A 27 -19.22 -9.48 0.97
N GLN A 28 -20.53 -9.48 1.19
CA GLN A 28 -21.19 -10.51 1.97
C GLN A 28 -21.78 -11.56 1.03
N ILE A 29 -21.37 -12.81 1.21
CA ILE A 29 -21.87 -13.96 0.45
C ILE A 29 -22.67 -14.86 1.38
N THR A 30 -23.93 -15.12 1.04
CA THR A 30 -24.75 -16.06 1.77
C THR A 30 -24.91 -17.33 0.95
N VAL A 31 -24.49 -18.44 1.51
CA VAL A 31 -24.54 -19.76 0.88
C VAL A 31 -25.38 -20.71 1.73
N THR A 32 -26.27 -21.45 1.08
CA THR A 32 -27.02 -22.52 1.75
C THR A 32 -26.40 -23.86 1.39
N ILE A 33 -25.89 -24.57 2.39
CA ILE A 33 -25.35 -25.91 2.25
C ILE A 33 -26.28 -26.85 3.00
N LYS A 34 -27.06 -27.63 2.27
CA LYS A 34 -28.11 -28.51 2.82
C LYS A 34 -29.07 -27.69 3.70
N LEU A 35 -29.11 -27.98 4.99
CA LEU A 35 -30.00 -27.31 5.95
C LEU A 35 -29.30 -26.18 6.74
N LYS A 36 -28.04 -25.82 6.42
CA LYS A 36 -27.30 -24.78 7.12
C LYS A 36 -27.12 -23.54 6.21
N LYS A 37 -27.49 -22.40 6.75
CA LYS A 37 -27.20 -21.10 6.15
C LYS A 37 -25.86 -20.59 6.68
N ILE A 38 -24.90 -20.38 5.78
CA ILE A 38 -23.58 -19.84 6.10
C ILE A 38 -23.51 -18.45 5.50
N MET A 39 -23.05 -17.49 6.30
CA MET A 39 -22.74 -16.14 5.86
C MET A 39 -21.23 -15.95 5.95
N ASP A 40 -20.61 -15.57 4.84
CA ASP A 40 -19.20 -15.20 4.76
C ASP A 40 -19.05 -13.74 4.32
N VAL A 41 -18.11 -13.03 4.93
CA VAL A 41 -17.85 -11.61 4.66
C VAL A 41 -16.42 -11.47 4.18
N GLN A 42 -16.25 -10.97 2.96
CA GLN A 42 -14.95 -10.81 2.31
C GLN A 42 -14.62 -9.32 2.15
N ASN A 43 -13.42 -8.94 2.54
CA ASN A 43 -12.92 -7.57 2.46
C ASN A 43 -12.03 -7.40 1.23
N LEU A 44 -12.43 -6.52 0.32
CA LEU A 44 -11.72 -6.27 -0.93
C LEU A 44 -11.07 -4.90 -0.95
N GLN A 45 -9.79 -4.85 -1.32
CA GLN A 45 -9.14 -3.63 -1.77
C GLN A 45 -9.26 -3.53 -3.29
N VAL A 46 -9.80 -2.43 -3.81
CA VAL A 46 -10.01 -2.21 -5.24
C VAL A 46 -8.98 -1.22 -5.78
N LYS A 47 -8.32 -1.57 -6.89
CA LYS A 47 -7.39 -0.69 -7.61
C LYS A 47 -7.86 -0.49 -9.05
N LEU A 48 -8.12 0.76 -9.41
CA LEU A 48 -8.43 1.12 -10.78
C LEU A 48 -7.15 1.50 -11.51
N VAL A 49 -6.89 0.86 -12.65
CA VAL A 49 -5.74 1.09 -13.52
C VAL A 49 -6.19 1.84 -14.77
N SER A 50 -5.72 3.07 -14.93
CA SER A 50 -5.88 3.86 -16.16
C SER A 50 -4.66 3.77 -17.08
N ASN A 51 -3.49 3.46 -16.53
CA ASN A 51 -2.22 3.30 -17.24
C ASN A 51 -1.48 2.07 -16.69
N LEU A 52 -1.11 1.13 -17.55
CA LEU A 52 -0.41 -0.10 -17.17
C LEU A 52 0.96 0.13 -16.52
N ARG A 53 1.59 1.28 -16.75
CA ARG A 53 2.85 1.69 -16.12
C ARG A 53 2.62 2.63 -14.93
N GLY A 54 1.36 2.89 -14.57
CA GLY A 54 1.00 3.83 -13.53
C GLY A 54 1.13 3.26 -12.12
N PHE A 55 1.58 4.10 -11.19
CA PHE A 55 1.67 3.74 -9.78
C PHE A 55 0.46 4.26 -9.01
N ASN A 56 -0.21 3.37 -8.30
CA ASN A 56 -1.33 3.70 -7.44
C ASN A 56 -0.90 3.81 -5.98
N GLN A 57 -1.44 4.80 -5.29
CA GLN A 57 -1.28 4.92 -3.84
C GLN A 57 -1.95 3.74 -3.14
N ILE A 58 -1.22 3.13 -2.18
CA ILE A 58 -1.76 2.08 -1.30
C ILE A 58 -1.89 2.54 0.14
N ASP A 59 -0.99 3.42 0.59
CA ASP A 59 -1.05 4.07 1.89
C ASP A 59 -0.42 5.46 1.84
N LYS A 60 -0.89 6.36 2.69
CA LYS A 60 -0.25 7.65 2.98
C LYS A 60 -0.66 8.13 4.36
N ARG A 61 0.31 8.54 5.15
CA ARG A 61 0.12 9.10 6.51
C ARG A 61 1.26 10.08 6.83
N TRP A 62 1.06 10.85 7.87
CA TRP A 62 2.14 11.58 8.52
C TRP A 62 3.15 10.60 9.12
N VAL A 63 4.42 10.98 9.18
CA VAL A 63 5.47 10.12 9.78
C VAL A 63 5.10 9.71 11.21
N LYS A 64 4.52 10.64 11.99
CA LYS A 64 4.03 10.37 13.35
C LYS A 64 3.11 9.13 13.40
N SER A 65 2.19 8.99 12.47
CA SER A 65 1.27 7.83 12.45
C SER A 65 2.01 6.51 12.20
N TYR A 66 3.08 6.53 11.43
CA TYR A 66 3.91 5.33 11.24
C TYR A 66 4.81 5.05 12.44
N VAL A 67 5.27 6.09 13.16
CA VAL A 67 5.97 5.93 14.45
C VAL A 67 5.08 5.16 15.43
N GLU A 68 3.85 5.58 15.59
CA GLU A 68 2.86 4.93 16.48
C GLU A 68 2.54 3.50 16.01
N LEU A 69 2.47 3.26 14.70
CA LEU A 69 2.07 1.98 14.13
C LEU A 69 3.19 0.93 14.16
N TRP A 70 4.44 1.35 13.90
CA TRP A 70 5.58 0.46 13.67
C TRP A 70 6.69 0.57 14.73
N GLY A 71 6.55 1.47 15.71
CA GLY A 71 7.59 1.69 16.71
C GLY A 71 8.88 2.24 16.10
N ILE A 72 8.78 3.20 15.15
CA ILE A 72 9.96 3.78 14.49
C ILE A 72 10.79 4.52 15.53
N PRO A 73 12.12 4.22 15.65
CA PRO A 73 13.00 4.95 16.54
C PRO A 73 13.05 6.46 16.21
N ASP A 74 13.19 7.31 17.23
CA ASP A 74 13.15 8.78 17.07
C ASP A 74 14.14 9.29 16.02
N GLN A 75 15.36 8.76 16.00
CA GLN A 75 16.37 9.13 15.01
C GLN A 75 15.87 8.85 13.57
N VAL A 76 15.29 7.67 13.33
CA VAL A 76 14.75 7.31 12.00
C VAL A 76 13.52 8.16 11.68
N ALA A 77 12.68 8.45 12.67
CA ALA A 77 11.50 9.31 12.50
C ALA A 77 11.89 10.73 12.05
N ILE A 78 12.91 11.33 12.66
CA ILE A 78 13.45 12.64 12.26
C ILE A 78 13.93 12.61 10.81
N LEU A 79 14.70 11.59 10.41
CA LEU A 79 15.16 11.44 9.03
C LEU A 79 14.00 11.31 8.04
N LEU A 80 12.97 10.50 8.36
CA LEU A 80 11.78 10.38 7.53
C LEU A 80 10.99 11.69 7.43
N LYS A 81 10.93 12.49 8.48
CA LYS A 81 10.31 13.84 8.44
C LYS A 81 11.08 14.81 7.52
N ARG A 82 12.42 14.77 7.52
CA ARG A 82 13.23 15.52 6.56
C ARG A 82 13.03 15.02 5.13
N PHE A 83 12.91 13.72 4.94
CA PHE A 83 12.61 13.12 3.64
C PHE A 83 11.22 13.56 3.10
N THR A 84 10.22 13.67 3.95
CA THR A 84 8.88 14.11 3.55
C THR A 84 8.74 15.63 3.50
N GLY A 85 9.61 16.37 4.18
CA GLY A 85 9.54 17.82 4.34
C GLY A 85 8.62 18.28 5.47
N GLU A 86 8.31 17.39 6.43
CA GLU A 86 7.73 17.76 7.72
C GLU A 86 8.74 18.55 8.55
N GLU A 87 10.03 18.26 8.37
CA GLU A 87 11.17 19.02 8.88
C GLU A 87 12.06 19.50 7.73
N SER A 88 12.70 20.66 7.92
CA SER A 88 13.59 21.28 6.93
C SER A 88 14.86 20.45 6.69
N PRO A 89 15.47 20.55 5.50
CA PRO A 89 16.80 20.01 5.23
C PRO A 89 17.86 20.52 6.22
N THR A 90 18.88 19.69 6.46
CA THR A 90 20.03 20.03 7.31
C THR A 90 21.34 20.17 6.55
N ILE A 91 21.34 19.98 5.23
CA ILE A 91 22.48 20.19 4.35
C ILE A 91 22.42 21.59 3.74
N ALA A 92 23.59 22.17 3.40
CA ALA A 92 23.70 23.54 2.93
C ALA A 92 23.04 23.77 1.56
N ASP A 93 23.10 22.78 0.66
CA ASP A 93 22.59 22.86 -0.71
C ASP A 93 21.75 21.64 -1.07
N PRO A 94 20.50 21.54 -0.57
CA PRO A 94 19.59 20.44 -0.91
C PRO A 94 19.02 20.63 -2.31
N ARG A 95 18.81 19.52 -3.04
CA ARG A 95 18.12 19.54 -4.35
C ARG A 95 16.71 20.14 -4.30
N ASP A 96 16.06 20.06 -3.15
CA ASP A 96 14.75 20.66 -2.88
C ASP A 96 14.79 21.30 -1.49
N HIS A 97 14.71 22.64 -1.40
CA HIS A 97 14.76 23.37 -0.13
C HIS A 97 13.65 22.98 0.87
N ARG A 98 12.65 22.25 0.43
CA ARG A 98 11.52 21.81 1.26
C ARG A 98 11.75 20.45 1.91
N ARG A 99 12.73 19.64 1.46
CA ARG A 99 12.96 18.26 1.93
C ARG A 99 14.34 17.75 1.58
N MET A 100 14.73 16.62 2.14
CA MET A 100 15.89 15.87 1.67
C MET A 100 15.44 14.65 0.84
N PHE A 101 16.21 14.31 -0.18
CA PHE A 101 16.07 13.04 -0.88
C PHE A 101 16.85 11.95 -0.12
N ALA A 102 16.50 10.66 -0.32
CA ALA A 102 17.11 9.57 0.42
C ALA A 102 18.64 9.46 0.23
N ASP A 103 19.15 9.82 -0.93
CA ASP A 103 20.56 9.81 -1.30
C ASP A 103 21.33 11.07 -0.86
N GLU A 104 20.66 12.09 -0.31
CA GLU A 104 21.27 13.27 0.29
C GLU A 104 21.61 13.09 1.78
N PHE A 105 21.10 12.04 2.42
CA PHE A 105 21.46 11.72 3.79
C PHE A 105 22.89 11.17 3.88
N SER A 106 23.53 11.31 5.05
CA SER A 106 24.81 10.67 5.31
C SER A 106 24.69 9.13 5.16
N VAL A 107 25.81 8.47 4.89
CA VAL A 107 25.85 6.99 4.78
C VAL A 107 25.30 6.32 6.03
N ASN A 108 25.57 6.86 7.22
CA ASN A 108 25.06 6.33 8.48
C ASN A 108 23.54 6.53 8.62
N ASP A 109 23.03 7.68 8.21
CA ASP A 109 21.58 7.95 8.24
C ASP A 109 20.82 7.07 7.23
N GLN A 110 21.35 6.94 6.00
CA GLN A 110 20.81 6.02 5.02
C GLN A 110 20.75 4.59 5.57
N LYS A 111 21.86 4.14 6.19
CA LYS A 111 21.93 2.82 6.82
C LYS A 111 20.90 2.65 7.91
N SER A 112 20.71 3.64 8.79
CA SER A 112 19.73 3.59 9.87
C SER A 112 18.30 3.41 9.34
N ILE A 113 17.91 4.14 8.28
CA ILE A 113 16.60 4.00 7.65
C ILE A 113 16.46 2.61 6.99
N LEU A 114 17.48 2.22 6.21
CA LEU A 114 17.45 0.93 5.48
C LEU A 114 17.40 -0.27 6.44
N ASP A 115 18.16 -0.24 7.53
CA ASP A 115 18.16 -1.30 8.53
C ASP A 115 16.79 -1.39 9.23
N PHE A 116 16.18 -0.26 9.60
CA PHE A 116 14.83 -0.25 10.13
C PHE A 116 13.83 -0.89 9.16
N LEU A 117 13.85 -0.46 7.89
CA LEU A 117 12.96 -1.00 6.87
C LEU A 117 13.18 -2.50 6.63
N LYS A 118 14.44 -2.96 6.61
CA LYS A 118 14.80 -4.38 6.44
C LYS A 118 14.31 -5.24 7.60
N ASN A 119 14.57 -4.80 8.82
CA ASN A 119 14.21 -5.55 10.01
C ASN A 119 12.67 -5.65 10.20
N ASN A 120 11.92 -4.69 9.66
CA ASN A 120 10.46 -4.62 9.80
C ASN A 120 9.71 -4.86 8.49
N LYS A 121 10.39 -5.33 7.44
CA LYS A 121 9.84 -5.45 6.08
C LYS A 121 8.50 -6.18 6.03
N ALA A 122 8.42 -7.37 6.64
CA ALA A 122 7.21 -8.19 6.60
C ALA A 122 6.02 -7.48 7.24
N MET A 123 6.21 -6.86 8.40
CA MET A 123 5.20 -6.09 9.10
C MET A 123 4.74 -4.89 8.26
N ILE A 124 5.68 -4.08 7.75
CA ILE A 124 5.41 -2.89 6.95
C ILE A 124 4.60 -3.26 5.70
N VAL A 125 5.07 -4.24 4.92
CA VAL A 125 4.39 -4.66 3.68
C VAL A 125 2.98 -5.17 3.95
N ASN A 126 2.81 -5.98 5.02
CA ASN A 126 1.49 -6.47 5.41
C ASN A 126 0.56 -5.30 5.79
N ASP A 127 1.01 -4.37 6.62
CA ASP A 127 0.17 -3.26 7.09
C ASP A 127 -0.25 -2.31 5.97
N ILE A 128 0.66 -1.95 5.06
CA ILE A 128 0.33 -1.02 3.98
C ILE A 128 -0.55 -1.64 2.90
N LEU A 129 -0.47 -2.95 2.66
CA LEU A 129 -1.31 -3.65 1.67
C LEU A 129 -2.61 -4.15 2.28
N LYS A 130 -2.54 -4.91 3.35
CA LYS A 130 -3.68 -5.58 3.97
C LYS A 130 -4.40 -4.71 4.99
N GLY A 131 -3.63 -3.97 5.81
CA GLY A 131 -4.15 -3.30 7.00
C GLY A 131 -4.32 -4.25 8.18
N ARG A 132 -4.98 -3.76 9.26
CA ARG A 132 -5.18 -4.49 10.52
C ARG A 132 -6.66 -4.57 10.90
N GLY A 133 -6.99 -5.53 11.76
CA GLY A 133 -8.31 -5.66 12.36
C GLY A 133 -9.38 -6.22 11.43
N LYS A 134 -10.63 -5.98 11.79
CA LYS A 134 -11.80 -6.59 11.10
C LYS A 134 -12.00 -6.12 9.65
N LEU A 135 -11.44 -4.97 9.30
CA LEU A 135 -11.51 -4.41 7.95
C LEU A 135 -10.18 -4.56 7.20
N ALA A 136 -9.31 -5.46 7.63
CA ALA A 136 -8.14 -5.85 6.86
C ALA A 136 -8.58 -6.48 5.53
N ALA A 137 -7.95 -6.07 4.43
CA ALA A 137 -8.31 -6.57 3.10
C ALA A 137 -7.82 -8.02 2.91
N GLU A 138 -8.70 -8.89 2.46
CA GLU A 138 -8.41 -10.31 2.19
C GLU A 138 -8.10 -10.55 0.72
N TRP A 139 -8.58 -9.66 -0.15
CA TRP A 139 -8.42 -9.73 -1.60
C TRP A 139 -8.03 -8.38 -2.18
N MET A 140 -7.29 -8.43 -3.27
CA MET A 140 -7.01 -7.26 -4.12
C MET A 140 -7.67 -7.48 -5.48
N LEU A 141 -8.63 -6.61 -5.80
CA LEU A 141 -9.27 -6.53 -7.11
C LEU A 141 -8.60 -5.42 -7.91
N VAL A 142 -7.99 -5.76 -9.03
CA VAL A 142 -7.44 -4.79 -9.97
C VAL A 142 -8.33 -4.74 -11.19
N VAL A 143 -8.76 -3.54 -11.57
CA VAL A 143 -9.66 -3.29 -12.69
C VAL A 143 -9.01 -2.29 -13.64
N GLN A 144 -8.94 -2.63 -14.92
CA GLN A 144 -8.58 -1.73 -16.00
C GLN A 144 -9.81 -1.51 -16.89
N LYS A 145 -10.22 -0.26 -17.03
CA LYS A 145 -11.28 0.09 -17.97
C LYS A 145 -10.68 0.15 -19.38
N ILE A 146 -11.27 -0.59 -20.31
CA ILE A 146 -10.90 -0.64 -21.73
C ILE A 146 -12.15 -0.32 -22.54
N ASP A 147 -12.24 0.92 -23.07
CA ASP A 147 -13.39 1.40 -23.82
C ASP A 147 -14.75 1.10 -23.16
N ARG A 148 -15.52 0.15 -23.72
CA ARG A 148 -16.83 -0.28 -23.20
C ARG A 148 -16.76 -1.51 -22.31
N ASP A 149 -15.56 -2.05 -22.07
CA ASP A 149 -15.31 -3.28 -21.31
C ASP A 149 -14.33 -3.03 -20.16
N ALA A 150 -14.04 -4.06 -19.38
CA ALA A 150 -13.07 -4.01 -18.30
C ALA A 150 -12.26 -5.31 -18.23
N ARG A 151 -10.93 -5.16 -18.22
CA ARG A 151 -10.04 -6.25 -17.78
C ARG A 151 -9.93 -6.21 -16.26
N TRP A 152 -10.01 -7.35 -15.61
CA TRP A 152 -9.86 -7.41 -14.16
C TRP A 152 -9.18 -8.70 -13.71
N VAL A 153 -8.57 -8.63 -12.54
CA VAL A 153 -7.99 -9.77 -11.83
C VAL A 153 -8.28 -9.64 -10.34
N LEU A 154 -8.64 -10.76 -9.73
CA LEU A 154 -8.83 -10.89 -8.28
C LEU A 154 -7.74 -11.81 -7.74
N LYS A 155 -6.91 -11.30 -6.84
CA LYS A 155 -5.83 -12.07 -6.19
C LYS A 155 -6.06 -12.08 -4.67
N PRO A 156 -5.76 -13.22 -3.99
CA PRO A 156 -5.68 -13.23 -2.53
C PRO A 156 -4.67 -12.19 -2.05
N MET A 157 -4.94 -11.51 -0.94
CA MET A 157 -4.05 -10.47 -0.43
C MET A 157 -2.64 -11.02 -0.09
N ASN A 158 -2.54 -12.27 0.38
CA ASN A 158 -1.23 -12.88 0.62
C ASN A 158 -0.40 -13.03 -0.66
N PHE A 159 -1.05 -13.30 -1.81
CA PHE A 159 -0.37 -13.29 -3.11
C PHE A 159 0.17 -11.88 -3.44
N ALA A 160 -0.65 -10.84 -3.27
CA ALA A 160 -0.25 -9.45 -3.51
C ALA A 160 0.90 -9.02 -2.57
N ILE A 161 0.85 -9.40 -1.28
CA ILE A 161 1.91 -9.15 -0.30
C ILE A 161 3.23 -9.78 -0.76
N ASN A 162 3.22 -11.04 -1.16
CA ASN A 162 4.40 -11.74 -1.64
C ASN A 162 4.92 -11.12 -2.94
N HIS A 163 4.04 -10.82 -3.90
CA HIS A 163 4.43 -10.23 -5.18
C HIS A 163 5.09 -8.85 -5.02
N PHE A 164 4.44 -7.94 -4.31
CA PHE A 164 4.94 -6.57 -4.14
C PHE A 164 6.04 -6.45 -3.09
N GLY A 165 6.03 -7.30 -2.08
CA GLY A 165 7.07 -7.34 -1.05
C GLY A 165 8.35 -8.04 -1.52
N ASN A 166 8.35 -8.79 -2.62
CA ASN A 166 9.53 -9.50 -3.09
C ASN A 166 10.61 -8.54 -3.63
N GLY A 167 11.87 -8.84 -3.33
CA GLY A 167 13.04 -8.06 -3.73
C GLY A 167 13.66 -7.25 -2.59
N ASP A 168 14.73 -6.54 -2.88
CA ASP A 168 15.54 -5.81 -1.91
C ASP A 168 14.91 -4.49 -1.47
N ILE A 169 15.43 -3.97 -0.35
CA ILE A 169 15.18 -2.61 0.09
C ILE A 169 16.36 -1.75 -0.32
N VAL A 170 16.10 -0.75 -1.14
CA VAL A 170 17.14 0.08 -1.76
C VAL A 170 16.73 1.56 -1.80
N ILE A 171 17.73 2.43 -1.93
CA ILE A 171 17.55 3.81 -2.36
C ILE A 171 17.59 3.81 -3.89
N THR A 172 16.58 4.41 -4.52
CA THR A 172 16.50 4.52 -5.98
C THR A 172 17.39 5.66 -6.49
N THR A 173 17.73 5.64 -7.77
CA THR A 173 18.46 6.72 -8.45
C THR A 173 17.74 8.08 -8.41
N GLN A 174 16.45 8.07 -8.11
CA GLN A 174 15.63 9.29 -7.96
C GLN A 174 15.56 9.77 -6.50
N GLY A 175 16.34 9.16 -5.58
CA GLY A 175 16.38 9.55 -4.19
C GLY A 175 15.11 9.22 -3.38
N SER A 176 14.42 8.14 -3.75
CA SER A 176 13.30 7.55 -3.00
C SER A 176 13.72 6.20 -2.41
N PHE A 177 12.97 5.69 -1.42
CA PHE A 177 13.16 4.32 -0.98
C PHE A 177 12.27 3.36 -1.78
N ARG A 178 12.70 2.11 -1.90
CA ARG A 178 11.91 1.04 -2.47
C ARG A 178 11.99 -0.20 -1.59
N ILE A 179 10.84 -0.80 -1.29
CA ILE A 179 10.70 -2.06 -0.54
C ILE A 179 10.18 -3.10 -1.52
N GLY A 180 11.05 -3.99 -2.02
CA GLY A 180 10.68 -4.88 -3.11
C GLY A 180 10.19 -4.08 -4.33
N LYS A 181 8.90 -4.20 -4.66
CA LYS A 181 8.25 -3.44 -5.76
C LYS A 181 7.45 -2.22 -5.27
N ILE A 182 7.47 -1.93 -3.98
CA ILE A 182 6.74 -0.83 -3.36
C ILE A 182 7.63 0.41 -3.33
N THR A 183 7.20 1.49 -3.94
CA THR A 183 7.88 2.79 -3.86
C THR A 183 7.45 3.54 -2.60
N VAL A 184 8.43 4.07 -1.86
CA VAL A 184 8.24 4.90 -0.67
C VAL A 184 8.74 6.31 -0.97
N GLN A 185 7.85 7.27 -0.93
CA GLN A 185 8.17 8.64 -1.34
C GLN A 185 7.36 9.68 -0.56
N ARG A 186 7.75 10.95 -0.65
CA ARG A 186 6.89 12.07 -0.27
C ARG A 186 5.67 12.07 -1.20
N LYS A 187 4.48 12.37 -0.67
CA LYS A 187 3.26 12.45 -1.49
C LYS A 187 3.39 13.49 -2.59
N GLY A 188 3.87 14.69 -2.26
CA GLY A 188 3.99 15.79 -3.22
C GLY A 188 2.64 16.27 -3.74
N GLY A 189 2.65 17.21 -4.68
CA GLY A 189 1.44 17.77 -5.30
C GLY A 189 0.52 18.46 -4.27
N ASP A 190 -0.78 18.18 -4.36
CA ASP A 190 -1.84 18.60 -3.42
C ASP A 190 -2.11 20.12 -3.40
N GLY A 191 -1.72 20.86 -4.46
CA GLY A 191 -1.98 22.30 -4.57
C GLY A 191 -1.41 23.13 -3.42
N GLY A 192 -0.23 22.72 -2.90
CA GLY A 192 0.46 23.42 -1.80
C GLY A 192 -0.04 23.09 -0.39
N ARG A 193 -1.02 22.17 -0.25
CA ARG A 193 -1.51 21.75 1.07
C ARG A 193 -0.45 20.97 1.85
N ASP A 194 -0.48 21.05 3.19
CA ASP A 194 0.44 20.33 4.08
C ASP A 194 0.42 18.81 3.85
N THR A 195 -0.69 18.24 3.43
CA THR A 195 -0.78 16.81 3.09
C THR A 195 0.20 16.37 2.00
N ALA A 196 0.82 17.29 1.26
CA ALA A 196 1.93 17.01 0.35
C ALA A 196 3.18 16.47 1.07
N LYS A 197 3.31 16.71 2.39
CA LYS A 197 4.41 16.24 3.24
C LYS A 197 4.21 14.82 3.79
N MET A 198 3.09 14.17 3.52
CA MET A 198 2.85 12.80 3.99
C MET A 198 3.82 11.81 3.33
N LEU A 199 4.25 10.81 4.09
CA LEU A 199 4.92 9.63 3.57
C LEU A 199 3.92 8.76 2.84
N GLN A 200 4.22 8.38 1.61
CA GLN A 200 3.33 7.68 0.69
C GLN A 200 3.98 6.40 0.18
N PHE A 201 3.18 5.34 0.12
CA PHE A 201 3.54 4.06 -0.49
C PHE A 201 2.73 3.84 -1.76
N LYS A 202 3.40 3.39 -2.83
CA LYS A 202 2.80 3.13 -4.13
C LYS A 202 3.22 1.79 -4.70
N ILE A 203 2.33 1.17 -5.45
CA ILE A 203 2.58 -0.01 -6.28
C ILE A 203 2.11 0.25 -7.71
N ASN A 204 2.60 -0.53 -8.66
CA ASN A 204 1.93 -0.68 -9.94
C ASN A 204 0.99 -1.89 -9.90
N PRO A 205 -0.33 -1.71 -9.66
CA PRO A 205 -1.24 -2.86 -9.51
C PRO A 205 -1.43 -3.62 -10.82
N ALA A 206 -1.12 -3.03 -11.98
CA ALA A 206 -1.21 -3.71 -13.28
C ALA A 206 -0.29 -4.92 -13.39
N GLU A 207 0.79 -4.98 -12.60
CA GLU A 207 1.67 -6.15 -12.55
C GLU A 207 0.93 -7.44 -12.16
N LEU A 208 -0.22 -7.34 -11.48
CA LEU A 208 -1.03 -8.52 -11.12
C LEU A 208 -1.80 -9.12 -12.30
N PHE A 209 -1.87 -8.46 -13.45
CA PHE A 209 -2.46 -9.02 -14.66
C PHE A 209 -1.57 -10.07 -15.31
N ASP A 210 -0.26 -10.01 -15.07
CA ASP A 210 0.76 -10.78 -15.80
C ASP A 210 1.33 -11.95 -14.96
N VAL A 211 0.74 -12.23 -13.79
CA VAL A 211 1.19 -13.26 -12.82
C VAL A 211 0.05 -14.13 -12.32
#